data_3438f2dbf3ed00b21bb8ec2cab1ceebb
#
_entry.id   3438f2dbf3ed00b21bb8ec2cab1ceebb
#
_cell.length_a   1.000
_cell.length_b   1.000
_cell.length_c   1.000
_cell.angle_alpha   90.00
_cell.angle_beta   90.00
_cell.angle_gamma   90.00
#
_symmetry.space_group_name_H-M   'P 1'
#
loop_
_entity.id
_entity.type
_entity.pdbx_description
1 polymer ?
#
loop_
_entity_poly.entity_id
_entity_poly.type
_entity_poly.pdbx_seq_one_letter_code
_entity_poly.pdbx_strand_id
1 'polypeptide(L)'
;MRKGLVSVITPTYNCGQFIGETIESIQKQTYRNWEMIIVDDCSTDNTKKIVEEYIRKDDRIQYHCLEQNSGAAVARTRAMQLADGEYMAFADSDDLWTEDKLEKQLEFMKQGGYAFSCTAYEQIDEDGNSLNKIIKTVPKTDYNRLLLDCPVGNSTVMYSVKKMGKFEVPNIRKRNDDALWLQMLKKEKYIMGMPDVLMKYRIRKNSISSNKFKVIKYHWILYRDIEHLGIFRSLFHIGYWCVIKVLKVK
;
A
#
# COMPACT_ATOMS: atom_id res chain seq x y z
N MET A 1 -13.23 -16.66 3.34
CA MET A 1 -11.82 -16.54 3.79
C MET A 1 -11.15 -17.90 3.71
N ARG A 2 -10.12 -18.02 2.89
CA ARG A 2 -9.38 -19.27 2.61
C ARG A 2 -8.09 -19.31 3.43
N LYS A 3 -7.89 -20.40 4.20
CA LYS A 3 -6.76 -20.58 5.12
C LYS A 3 -5.41 -20.52 4.39
N GLY A 4 -4.49 -19.72 4.90
CA GLY A 4 -3.15 -19.49 4.34
C GLY A 4 -3.12 -18.67 3.06
N LEU A 5 -4.25 -18.38 2.41
CA LEU A 5 -4.30 -17.58 1.19
C LEU A 5 -3.91 -16.13 1.48
N VAL A 6 -3.06 -15.55 0.65
CA VAL A 6 -2.74 -14.12 0.65
C VAL A 6 -3.42 -13.47 -0.53
N SER A 7 -4.31 -12.50 -0.28
CA SER A 7 -4.88 -11.66 -1.33
C SER A 7 -4.01 -10.43 -1.52
N VAL A 8 -3.47 -10.26 -2.72
CA VAL A 8 -2.69 -9.08 -3.13
C VAL A 8 -3.66 -8.04 -3.69
N ILE A 9 -3.74 -6.89 -3.04
CA ILE A 9 -4.69 -5.81 -3.32
C ILE A 9 -4.00 -4.77 -4.20
N THR A 10 -4.43 -4.64 -5.45
CA THR A 10 -3.78 -3.79 -6.45
C THR A 10 -4.78 -2.86 -7.12
N PRO A 11 -4.94 -1.63 -6.61
CA PRO A 11 -5.64 -0.59 -7.36
C PRO A 11 -4.76 -0.13 -8.53
N THR A 12 -5.36 0.14 -9.69
CA THR A 12 -4.64 0.66 -10.86
C THR A 12 -5.41 1.78 -11.56
N TYR A 13 -4.68 2.71 -12.16
CA TYR A 13 -5.22 3.73 -13.05
C TYR A 13 -4.13 4.24 -13.97
N ASN A 14 -4.32 4.09 -15.31
CA ASN A 14 -3.37 4.50 -16.34
C ASN A 14 -1.93 4.07 -16.01
N CYS A 15 -1.73 2.77 -15.78
CA CYS A 15 -0.46 2.18 -15.36
C CYS A 15 0.07 1.11 -16.33
N GLY A 16 -0.36 1.17 -17.61
CA GLY A 16 0.03 0.19 -18.62
C GLY A 16 1.53 0.05 -18.80
N GLN A 17 2.30 1.10 -18.54
CA GLN A 17 3.76 1.05 -18.63
C GLN A 17 4.39 0.12 -17.58
N PHE A 18 3.79 -0.03 -16.38
CA PHE A 18 4.43 -0.66 -15.22
C PHE A 18 3.71 -1.92 -14.72
N ILE A 19 2.38 -2.01 -14.92
CA ILE A 19 1.55 -3.06 -14.33
C ILE A 19 2.03 -4.47 -14.68
N GLY A 20 2.60 -4.67 -15.87
CA GLY A 20 3.15 -5.96 -16.29
C GLY A 20 4.29 -6.41 -15.39
N GLU A 21 5.26 -5.54 -15.12
CA GLU A 21 6.39 -5.85 -14.21
C GLU A 21 5.91 -6.13 -12.78
N THR A 22 4.90 -5.38 -12.31
CA THR A 22 4.29 -5.60 -11.00
C THR A 22 3.68 -7.00 -10.92
N ILE A 23 2.87 -7.39 -11.91
CA ILE A 23 2.26 -8.73 -11.98
C ILE A 23 3.34 -9.82 -12.00
N GLU A 24 4.37 -9.68 -12.83
CA GLU A 24 5.47 -10.65 -12.92
C GLU A 24 6.20 -10.81 -11.58
N SER A 25 6.42 -9.73 -10.83
CA SER A 25 7.05 -9.78 -9.53
C SER A 25 6.23 -10.59 -8.50
N ILE A 26 4.89 -10.56 -8.63
CA ILE A 26 3.98 -11.34 -7.79
C ILE A 26 3.91 -12.79 -8.26
N GLN A 27 3.91 -13.05 -9.56
CA GLN A 27 3.96 -14.43 -10.10
C GLN A 27 5.24 -15.18 -9.70
N LYS A 28 6.36 -14.47 -9.53
CA LYS A 28 7.64 -15.03 -9.10
C LYS A 28 7.72 -15.36 -7.60
N GLN A 29 6.71 -14.99 -6.79
CA GLN A 29 6.74 -15.25 -5.34
C GLN A 29 6.97 -16.73 -5.02
N THR A 30 7.89 -17.01 -4.08
CA THR A 30 8.18 -18.38 -3.59
C THR A 30 6.98 -18.97 -2.88
N TYR A 31 6.26 -18.16 -2.11
CA TYR A 31 4.97 -18.55 -1.53
C TYR A 31 3.89 -18.60 -2.60
N ARG A 32 3.34 -19.80 -2.89
CA ARG A 32 2.46 -20.03 -4.04
C ARG A 32 0.96 -19.84 -3.78
N ASN A 33 0.53 -19.83 -2.51
CA ASN A 33 -0.89 -19.74 -2.14
C ASN A 33 -1.33 -18.25 -2.03
N TRP A 34 -1.42 -17.59 -3.17
CA TRP A 34 -1.87 -16.21 -3.30
C TRP A 34 -2.90 -16.06 -4.42
N GLU A 35 -3.69 -15.02 -4.33
CA GLU A 35 -4.50 -14.44 -5.41
C GLU A 35 -4.13 -12.97 -5.56
N MET A 36 -4.26 -12.40 -6.76
CA MET A 36 -4.06 -10.98 -7.04
C MET A 36 -5.35 -10.37 -7.56
N ILE A 37 -5.84 -9.33 -6.88
CA ILE A 37 -7.08 -8.65 -7.24
C ILE A 37 -6.74 -7.25 -7.73
N ILE A 38 -6.82 -7.06 -9.05
CA ILE A 38 -6.56 -5.80 -9.71
C ILE A 38 -7.89 -5.09 -9.92
N VAL A 39 -8.05 -3.91 -9.32
CA VAL A 39 -9.22 -3.06 -9.54
C VAL A 39 -8.78 -1.80 -10.26
N ASP A 40 -9.29 -1.66 -11.48
CA ASP A 40 -9.00 -0.54 -12.38
C ASP A 40 -10.01 0.59 -12.20
N ASP A 41 -9.51 1.77 -11.91
CA ASP A 41 -10.28 2.99 -11.72
C ASP A 41 -10.58 3.70 -13.05
N CYS A 42 -11.04 2.93 -14.05
CA CYS A 42 -11.37 3.38 -15.42
C CYS A 42 -10.16 3.90 -16.21
N SER A 43 -9.11 3.08 -16.36
CA SER A 43 -7.97 3.42 -17.23
C SER A 43 -8.38 3.65 -18.68
N THR A 44 -7.73 4.62 -19.31
CA THR A 44 -7.93 5.00 -20.69
C THR A 44 -6.72 4.63 -21.59
N ASP A 45 -5.66 4.13 -20.98
CA ASP A 45 -4.47 3.62 -21.67
C ASP A 45 -4.57 2.10 -21.93
N ASN A 46 -3.46 1.45 -22.22
CA ASN A 46 -3.38 0.02 -22.48
C ASN A 46 -3.34 -0.88 -21.23
N THR A 47 -3.58 -0.33 -20.02
CA THR A 47 -3.56 -1.10 -18.75
C THR A 47 -4.42 -2.35 -18.84
N LYS A 48 -5.69 -2.22 -19.22
CA LYS A 48 -6.63 -3.34 -19.34
C LYS A 48 -6.10 -4.44 -20.26
N LYS A 49 -5.64 -4.06 -21.45
CA LYS A 49 -5.13 -5.01 -22.46
C LYS A 49 -3.97 -5.84 -21.92
N ILE A 50 -3.04 -5.18 -21.22
CA ILE A 50 -1.88 -5.86 -20.61
C ILE A 50 -2.34 -6.83 -19.54
N VAL A 51 -3.20 -6.41 -18.60
CA VAL A 51 -3.67 -7.28 -17.51
C VAL A 51 -4.42 -8.50 -18.06
N GLU A 52 -5.24 -8.34 -19.11
CA GLU A 52 -5.95 -9.45 -19.75
C GLU A 52 -5.02 -10.53 -20.34
N GLU A 53 -3.80 -10.15 -20.75
CA GLU A 53 -2.79 -11.12 -21.23
C GLU A 53 -2.25 -12.01 -20.09
N TYR A 54 -2.15 -11.47 -18.86
CA TYR A 54 -1.74 -12.25 -17.68
C TYR A 54 -2.87 -13.12 -17.14
N ILE A 55 -4.10 -12.64 -17.10
CA ILE A 55 -5.28 -13.41 -16.65
C ILE A 55 -5.46 -14.67 -17.47
N ARG A 56 -5.24 -14.61 -18.80
CA ARG A 56 -5.34 -15.78 -19.67
C ARG A 56 -4.31 -16.88 -19.34
N LYS A 57 -3.24 -16.55 -18.64
CA LYS A 57 -2.12 -17.47 -18.32
C LYS A 57 -2.09 -17.89 -16.86
N ASP A 58 -2.77 -17.15 -15.95
CA ASP A 58 -2.73 -17.38 -14.51
C ASP A 58 -4.09 -17.06 -13.88
N ASP A 59 -4.81 -18.09 -13.49
CA ASP A 59 -6.16 -18.03 -12.91
C ASP A 59 -6.20 -17.42 -11.48
N ARG A 60 -5.05 -17.22 -10.85
CA ARG A 60 -4.94 -16.53 -9.57
C ARG A 60 -5.06 -15.01 -9.69
N ILE A 61 -5.05 -14.46 -10.91
CA ILE A 61 -5.13 -13.03 -11.19
C ILE A 61 -6.56 -12.67 -11.61
N GLN A 62 -7.15 -11.70 -10.93
CA GLN A 62 -8.49 -11.20 -11.22
C GLN A 62 -8.42 -9.71 -11.59
N TYR A 63 -9.25 -9.30 -12.56
CA TYR A 63 -9.36 -7.91 -12.96
C TYR A 63 -10.81 -7.44 -12.92
N HIS A 64 -11.02 -6.30 -12.30
CA HIS A 64 -12.31 -5.63 -12.20
C HIS A 64 -12.15 -4.16 -12.56
N CYS A 65 -12.98 -3.65 -13.44
CA CYS A 65 -13.02 -2.23 -13.77
C CYS A 65 -14.18 -1.57 -13.05
N LEU A 66 -13.95 -0.40 -12.46
CA LEU A 66 -15.03 0.42 -11.89
C LEU A 66 -15.86 1.04 -13.01
N GLU A 67 -17.10 1.43 -12.72
CA GLU A 67 -17.99 2.08 -13.69
C GLU A 67 -17.57 3.51 -14.03
N GLN A 68 -16.88 4.18 -13.08
CA GLN A 68 -16.36 5.53 -13.23
C GLN A 68 -15.07 5.72 -12.41
N ASN A 69 -14.25 6.70 -12.82
CA ASN A 69 -13.05 7.07 -12.05
C ASN A 69 -13.45 7.64 -10.68
N SER A 70 -13.22 6.87 -9.63
CA SER A 70 -13.65 7.15 -8.25
C SER A 70 -12.47 7.32 -7.28
N GLY A 71 -11.23 7.11 -7.75
CA GLY A 71 -10.00 7.26 -7.00
C GLY A 71 -9.49 5.96 -6.36
N ALA A 72 -8.19 5.95 -6.05
CA ALA A 72 -7.49 4.78 -5.53
C ALA A 72 -8.09 4.20 -4.24
N ALA A 73 -8.73 5.03 -3.40
CA ALA A 73 -9.39 4.57 -2.17
C ALA A 73 -10.57 3.65 -2.47
N VAL A 74 -11.41 4.01 -3.45
CA VAL A 74 -12.58 3.22 -3.87
C VAL A 74 -12.12 1.94 -4.55
N ALA A 75 -11.14 2.03 -5.47
CA ALA A 75 -10.58 0.87 -6.15
C ALA A 75 -9.95 -0.12 -5.14
N ARG A 76 -9.19 0.38 -4.15
CA ARG A 76 -8.59 -0.44 -3.09
C ARG A 76 -9.65 -1.09 -2.21
N THR A 77 -10.67 -0.35 -1.80
CA THR A 77 -11.82 -0.90 -1.03
C THR A 77 -12.50 -2.03 -1.80
N ARG A 78 -12.75 -1.82 -3.10
CA ARG A 78 -13.38 -2.84 -3.93
C ARG A 78 -12.53 -4.10 -4.03
N ALA A 79 -11.20 -3.97 -4.21
CA ALA A 79 -10.29 -5.11 -4.22
C ALA A 79 -10.30 -5.86 -2.87
N MET A 80 -10.28 -5.14 -1.74
CA MET A 80 -10.36 -5.73 -0.40
C MET A 80 -11.69 -6.46 -0.15
N GLN A 81 -12.80 -5.96 -0.69
CA GLN A 81 -14.12 -6.63 -0.58
C GLN A 81 -14.14 -7.96 -1.33
N LEU A 82 -13.54 -8.01 -2.53
CA LEU A 82 -13.46 -9.21 -3.38
C LEU A 82 -12.50 -10.28 -2.83
N ALA A 83 -11.54 -9.88 -2.01
CA ALA A 83 -10.48 -10.74 -1.48
C ALA A 83 -11.00 -11.85 -0.57
N ASP A 84 -10.49 -13.07 -0.76
CA ASP A 84 -10.86 -14.27 0.02
C ASP A 84 -9.77 -14.73 1.00
N GLY A 85 -8.60 -14.11 1.00
CA GLY A 85 -7.44 -14.51 1.76
C GLY A 85 -7.56 -14.37 3.29
N GLU A 86 -6.86 -15.21 4.01
CA GLU A 86 -6.61 -15.07 5.47
C GLU A 86 -5.71 -13.87 5.75
N TYR A 87 -4.88 -13.49 4.77
CA TYR A 87 -4.02 -12.31 4.80
C TYR A 87 -4.32 -11.41 3.60
N MET A 88 -4.16 -10.11 3.80
CA MET A 88 -4.14 -9.13 2.72
C MET A 88 -2.77 -8.46 2.67
N ALA A 89 -2.19 -8.36 1.47
CA ALA A 89 -0.98 -7.61 1.17
C ALA A 89 -1.31 -6.56 0.11
N PHE A 90 -0.70 -5.39 0.20
CA PHE A 90 -0.95 -4.28 -0.72
C PHE A 90 0.19 -4.16 -1.72
N ALA A 91 -0.15 -3.96 -2.99
CA ALA A 91 0.81 -3.70 -4.06
C ALA A 91 0.26 -2.59 -4.95
N ASP A 92 0.95 -1.44 -5.01
CA ASP A 92 0.63 -0.42 -6.00
C ASP A 92 1.07 -0.92 -7.39
N SER A 93 0.35 -0.54 -8.43
CA SER A 93 0.50 -1.10 -9.78
C SER A 93 1.79 -0.69 -10.52
N ASP A 94 2.67 0.04 -9.86
CA ASP A 94 3.98 0.48 -10.35
C ASP A 94 5.17 0.05 -9.46
N ASP A 95 4.91 -0.65 -8.35
CA ASP A 95 5.92 -1.17 -7.44
C ASP A 95 6.29 -2.63 -7.76
N LEU A 96 7.46 -3.06 -7.30
CA LEU A 96 7.95 -4.43 -7.48
C LEU A 96 8.22 -5.10 -6.13
N TRP A 97 8.00 -6.41 -6.05
CA TRP A 97 8.34 -7.22 -4.88
C TRP A 97 9.53 -8.12 -5.16
N THR A 98 10.34 -8.40 -4.12
CA THR A 98 11.33 -9.50 -4.19
C THR A 98 10.60 -10.83 -4.17
N GLU A 99 11.20 -11.86 -4.74
CA GLU A 99 10.57 -13.17 -4.94
C GLU A 99 10.18 -13.87 -3.62
N ASP A 100 10.82 -13.53 -2.52
CA ASP A 100 10.66 -14.11 -1.19
C ASP A 100 9.79 -13.29 -0.23
N LYS A 101 9.21 -12.16 -0.71
CA LYS A 101 8.48 -11.23 0.15
C LYS A 101 7.31 -11.87 0.90
N LEU A 102 6.43 -12.57 0.21
CA LEU A 102 5.26 -13.16 0.85
C LEU A 102 5.66 -14.22 1.88
N GLU A 103 6.61 -15.08 1.55
CA GLU A 103 7.08 -16.14 2.43
C GLU A 103 7.71 -15.59 3.71
N LYS A 104 8.70 -14.70 3.56
CA LYS A 104 9.40 -14.09 4.70
C LYS A 104 8.47 -13.26 5.59
N GLN A 105 7.60 -12.45 5.00
CA GLN A 105 6.71 -11.60 5.78
C GLN A 105 5.63 -12.41 6.51
N LEU A 106 5.10 -13.48 5.89
CA LEU A 106 4.20 -14.42 6.56
C LEU A 106 4.87 -15.16 7.71
N GLU A 107 6.11 -15.61 7.52
CA GLU A 107 6.88 -16.25 8.57
C GLU A 107 7.13 -15.31 9.75
N PHE A 108 7.57 -14.09 9.50
CA PHE A 108 7.73 -13.04 10.49
C PHE A 108 6.44 -12.80 11.29
N MET A 109 5.29 -12.69 10.59
CA MET A 109 4.01 -12.47 11.25
C MET A 109 3.59 -13.69 12.11
N LYS A 110 3.82 -14.90 11.61
CA LYS A 110 3.45 -16.14 12.33
C LYS A 110 4.33 -16.34 13.57
N GLN A 111 5.65 -16.22 13.45
CA GLN A 111 6.60 -16.40 14.54
C GLN A 111 6.39 -15.35 15.67
N GLY A 112 6.15 -14.09 15.31
CA GLY A 112 5.91 -13.03 16.27
C GLY A 112 4.45 -12.94 16.76
N GLY A 113 3.53 -13.72 16.20
CA GLY A 113 2.11 -13.62 16.49
C GLY A 113 1.49 -12.30 16.03
N TYR A 114 2.10 -11.60 15.07
CA TYR A 114 1.70 -10.25 14.64
C TYR A 114 0.48 -10.28 13.72
N ALA A 115 -0.41 -9.32 13.92
CA ALA A 115 -1.58 -9.14 13.06
C ALA A 115 -1.35 -8.17 11.91
N PHE A 116 -0.37 -7.24 12.04
CA PHE A 116 -0.12 -6.15 11.11
C PHE A 116 1.38 -5.89 10.99
N SER A 117 1.92 -5.91 9.77
CA SER A 117 3.35 -5.74 9.52
C SER A 117 3.65 -4.92 8.27
N CYS A 118 4.86 -4.35 8.21
CA CYS A 118 5.44 -3.73 7.02
C CYS A 118 6.92 -4.10 6.89
N THR A 119 7.51 -3.87 5.70
CA THR A 119 8.92 -4.17 5.42
C THR A 119 9.71 -2.90 5.07
N ALA A 120 11.03 -2.96 5.07
CA ALA A 120 11.86 -1.97 4.42
C ALA A 120 11.70 -2.05 2.89
N TYR A 121 12.12 -0.99 2.18
CA TYR A 121 12.07 -0.96 0.73
C TYR A 121 13.21 -0.15 0.13
N GLU A 122 13.53 -0.45 -1.12
CA GLU A 122 14.47 0.29 -1.95
C GLU A 122 13.72 1.22 -2.90
N GLN A 123 14.31 2.37 -3.22
CA GLN A 123 13.79 3.25 -4.27
C GLN A 123 14.43 2.93 -5.62
N ILE A 124 13.60 2.84 -6.67
CA ILE A 124 14.02 2.65 -8.07
C ILE A 124 13.50 3.80 -8.93
N ASP A 125 14.14 4.02 -10.09
CA ASP A 125 13.67 4.95 -11.11
C ASP A 125 12.53 4.36 -11.97
N GLU A 126 12.07 5.11 -12.99
CA GLU A 126 11.01 4.64 -13.91
C GLU A 126 11.44 3.41 -14.71
N ASP A 127 12.72 3.23 -14.99
CA ASP A 127 13.28 2.12 -15.75
C ASP A 127 13.62 0.89 -14.86
N GLY A 128 13.36 0.97 -13.54
CA GLY A 128 13.59 -0.11 -12.59
C GLY A 128 15.02 -0.16 -12.02
N ASN A 129 15.87 0.82 -12.34
CA ASN A 129 17.24 0.88 -11.83
C ASN A 129 17.25 1.38 -10.38
N SER A 130 18.15 0.81 -9.56
CA SER A 130 18.32 1.23 -8.17
C SER A 130 18.78 2.68 -8.06
N LEU A 131 18.10 3.45 -7.19
CA LEU A 131 18.56 4.78 -6.78
C LEU A 131 19.51 4.74 -5.59
N ASN A 132 19.97 3.54 -5.18
CA ASN A 132 20.82 3.30 -4.02
C ASN A 132 20.27 3.93 -2.72
N LYS A 133 18.95 3.99 -2.61
CA LYS A 133 18.27 4.56 -1.46
C LYS A 133 17.33 3.55 -0.83
N ILE A 134 17.71 3.10 0.37
CA ILE A 134 16.89 2.18 1.18
C ILE A 134 16.15 3.00 2.24
N ILE A 135 14.85 2.78 2.33
CA ILE A 135 13.99 3.30 3.39
C ILE A 135 13.77 2.18 4.40
N LYS A 136 14.34 2.39 5.58
CA LYS A 136 14.25 1.43 6.69
C LYS A 136 12.88 1.51 7.38
N THR A 137 12.43 0.39 7.90
CA THR A 137 11.23 0.37 8.76
C THR A 137 11.58 0.83 10.18
N VAL A 138 10.54 1.27 10.88
CA VAL A 138 10.58 1.44 12.34
C VAL A 138 10.09 0.11 12.96
N PRO A 139 10.79 -0.46 13.95
CA PRO A 139 10.43 -1.77 14.52
C PRO A 139 8.98 -1.87 15.00
N LYS A 140 8.43 -0.77 15.55
CA LYS A 140 7.03 -0.66 15.97
C LYS A 140 6.50 0.72 15.64
N THR A 141 5.41 0.79 14.91
CA THR A 141 4.70 2.03 14.60
C THR A 141 3.32 1.97 15.22
N ASP A 142 3.04 2.85 16.17
CA ASP A 142 1.71 3.03 16.75
C ASP A 142 0.93 4.17 16.08
N TYR A 143 -0.29 4.38 16.50
CA TYR A 143 -1.17 5.43 16.02
C TYR A 143 -0.56 6.84 16.11
N ASN A 144 0.08 7.18 17.23
CA ASN A 144 0.66 8.53 17.42
C ASN A 144 1.89 8.73 16.55
N ARG A 145 2.73 7.70 16.39
CA ARG A 145 3.87 7.75 15.48
C ARG A 145 3.44 7.92 14.03
N LEU A 146 2.38 7.23 13.62
CA LEU A 146 1.87 7.32 12.26
C LEU A 146 1.26 8.70 11.96
N LEU A 147 0.57 9.31 12.93
CA LEU A 147 0.08 10.70 12.81
C LEU A 147 1.21 11.71 12.61
N LEU A 148 2.34 11.54 13.29
CA LEU A 148 3.47 12.47 13.18
C LEU A 148 4.14 12.38 11.81
N ASP A 149 4.44 11.16 11.39
CA ASP A 149 5.17 10.92 10.16
C ASP A 149 5.04 9.44 9.79
N CYS A 150 4.26 9.15 8.74
CA CYS A 150 4.02 7.78 8.31
C CYS A 150 5.32 7.14 7.77
N PRO A 151 5.93 6.20 8.51
CA PRO A 151 7.14 5.49 8.06
C PRO A 151 6.80 4.25 7.22
N VAL A 152 5.54 4.07 6.85
CA VAL A 152 5.01 2.85 6.23
C VAL A 152 4.72 3.09 4.77
N GLY A 153 5.40 2.37 3.89
CA GLY A 153 5.09 2.36 2.45
C GLY A 153 3.92 1.42 2.16
N ASN A 154 2.98 1.83 1.32
CA ASN A 154 1.77 1.04 1.03
C ASN A 154 2.10 -0.39 0.58
N SER A 155 2.95 -0.55 -0.43
CA SER A 155 3.29 -1.86 -1.01
C SER A 155 4.17 -2.75 -0.12
N THR A 156 4.55 -2.26 1.09
CA THR A 156 5.27 -3.05 2.10
C THR A 156 4.35 -3.78 3.06
N VAL A 157 3.07 -3.41 3.08
CA VAL A 157 2.13 -3.80 4.14
C VAL A 157 1.50 -5.16 3.90
N MET A 158 1.37 -5.94 4.98
CA MET A 158 0.55 -7.14 5.08
C MET A 158 -0.16 -7.20 6.43
N TYR A 159 -1.42 -7.65 6.44
CA TYR A 159 -2.17 -7.87 7.68
C TYR A 159 -3.01 -9.14 7.66
N SER A 160 -3.37 -9.64 8.85
CA SER A 160 -4.22 -10.82 9.03
C SER A 160 -5.70 -10.42 9.09
N VAL A 161 -6.46 -10.80 8.07
CA VAL A 161 -7.92 -10.61 8.04
C VAL A 161 -8.59 -11.41 9.15
N LYS A 162 -8.04 -12.58 9.47
CA LYS A 162 -8.56 -13.43 10.56
C LYS A 162 -8.52 -12.73 11.92
N LYS A 163 -7.48 -11.93 12.20
CA LYS A 163 -7.33 -11.22 13.47
C LYS A 163 -8.02 -9.87 13.47
N MET A 164 -8.02 -9.17 12.35
CA MET A 164 -8.41 -7.76 12.28
C MET A 164 -9.74 -7.52 11.54
N GLY A 165 -10.21 -8.49 10.74
CA GLY A 165 -11.35 -8.30 9.85
C GLY A 165 -11.00 -7.55 8.57
N LYS A 166 -12.01 -7.28 7.73
CA LYS A 166 -11.88 -6.42 6.56
C LYS A 166 -12.13 -4.96 6.94
N PHE A 167 -11.54 -4.06 6.17
CA PHE A 167 -11.67 -2.61 6.33
C PHE A 167 -12.16 -1.99 5.02
N GLU A 168 -12.70 -0.77 5.12
CA GLU A 168 -12.95 0.11 3.99
C GLU A 168 -11.97 1.27 4.05
N VAL A 169 -11.37 1.59 2.92
CA VAL A 169 -10.40 2.69 2.84
C VAL A 169 -11.15 4.02 2.91
N PRO A 170 -10.83 4.92 3.85
CA PRO A 170 -11.47 6.24 3.88
C PRO A 170 -11.32 6.96 2.54
N ASN A 171 -12.43 7.46 2.00
CA ASN A 171 -12.47 8.06 0.66
C ASN A 171 -11.84 9.46 0.66
N ILE A 172 -10.53 9.50 0.75
CA ILE A 172 -9.70 10.69 0.60
C ILE A 172 -8.75 10.50 -0.59
N ARG A 173 -8.63 11.48 -1.46
CA ARG A 173 -7.92 11.35 -2.74
C ARG A 173 -6.40 11.15 -2.59
N LYS A 174 -5.80 11.68 -1.52
CA LYS A 174 -4.39 11.48 -1.15
C LYS A 174 -4.31 11.11 0.31
N ARG A 175 -3.30 10.37 0.74
CA ARG A 175 -3.14 9.87 2.12
C ARG A 175 -4.23 8.87 2.53
N ASN A 176 -4.86 8.21 1.56
CA ASN A 176 -5.87 7.19 1.83
C ASN A 176 -5.27 5.92 2.46
N ASP A 177 -4.03 5.61 2.15
CA ASP A 177 -3.21 4.59 2.79
C ASP A 177 -2.97 4.92 4.28
N ASP A 178 -2.52 6.14 4.60
CA ASP A 178 -2.36 6.56 5.99
C ASP A 178 -3.68 6.54 6.76
N ALA A 179 -4.77 6.99 6.14
CA ALA A 179 -6.10 6.94 6.74
C ALA A 179 -6.52 5.51 7.08
N LEU A 180 -6.25 4.56 6.17
CA LEU A 180 -6.50 3.14 6.40
C LEU A 180 -5.63 2.61 7.54
N TRP A 181 -4.32 2.93 7.57
CA TRP A 181 -3.43 2.47 8.63
C TRP A 181 -3.81 3.04 10.00
N LEU A 182 -4.24 4.30 10.07
CA LEU A 182 -4.75 4.90 11.31
C LEU A 182 -6.02 4.19 11.80
N GLN A 183 -6.95 3.89 10.89
CA GLN A 183 -8.16 3.12 11.21
C GLN A 183 -7.81 1.72 11.75
N MET A 184 -6.85 1.03 11.12
CA MET A 184 -6.40 -0.29 11.53
C MET A 184 -5.68 -0.24 12.89
N LEU A 185 -4.91 0.81 13.17
CA LEU A 185 -4.23 1.01 14.46
C LEU A 185 -5.19 1.35 15.63
N LYS A 186 -6.45 1.59 15.37
CA LYS A 186 -7.50 1.64 16.41
C LYS A 186 -7.92 0.24 16.89
N LYS A 187 -7.66 -0.81 16.09
CA LYS A 187 -7.91 -2.22 16.43
C LYS A 187 -6.65 -2.96 16.87
N GLU A 188 -5.53 -2.70 16.21
CA GLU A 188 -4.24 -3.32 16.49
C GLU A 188 -3.25 -2.26 16.97
N LYS A 189 -2.57 -2.53 18.08
CA LYS A 189 -1.72 -1.52 18.74
C LYS A 189 -0.55 -1.08 17.89
N TYR A 190 0.04 -1.98 17.09
CA TYR A 190 1.27 -1.73 16.35
C TYR A 190 1.25 -2.27 14.93
N ILE A 191 1.86 -1.54 14.00
CA ILE A 191 2.42 -2.10 12.78
C ILE A 191 3.84 -2.56 13.13
N MET A 192 4.14 -3.83 12.92
CA MET A 192 5.45 -4.41 13.20
C MET A 192 6.34 -4.29 11.97
N GLY A 193 7.48 -3.63 12.13
CA GLY A 193 8.45 -3.42 11.04
C GLY A 193 9.45 -4.56 10.94
N MET A 194 9.47 -5.22 9.78
CA MET A 194 10.48 -6.20 9.39
C MET A 194 11.63 -5.48 8.68
N PRO A 195 12.89 -5.64 9.09
CA PRO A 195 14.00 -4.85 8.54
C PRO A 195 14.42 -5.24 7.11
N ASP A 196 13.94 -6.37 6.61
CA ASP A 196 14.27 -6.87 5.28
C ASP A 196 13.73 -5.95 4.18
N VAL A 197 14.54 -5.71 3.14
CA VAL A 197 14.18 -4.95 1.94
C VAL A 197 13.49 -5.90 0.98
N LEU A 198 12.16 -5.91 0.99
CA LEU A 198 11.34 -6.87 0.24
C LEU A 198 10.47 -6.22 -0.85
N MET A 199 10.62 -4.92 -1.05
CA MET A 199 9.88 -4.16 -2.04
C MET A 199 10.77 -3.08 -2.67
N LYS A 200 10.52 -2.78 -3.95
CA LYS A 200 11.14 -1.69 -4.71
C LYS A 200 10.07 -0.67 -5.05
N TYR A 201 10.22 0.54 -4.49
CA TYR A 201 9.31 1.66 -4.70
C TYR A 201 9.74 2.47 -5.91
N ARG A 202 8.85 2.60 -6.91
CA ARG A 202 9.15 3.32 -8.15
C ARG A 202 8.89 4.81 -8.00
N ILE A 203 9.94 5.63 -8.23
CA ILE A 203 9.84 7.08 -8.26
C ILE A 203 9.45 7.52 -9.67
N ARG A 204 8.24 8.11 -9.80
CA ARG A 204 7.71 8.59 -11.08
C ARG A 204 7.69 10.12 -11.12
N LYS A 205 8.05 10.71 -12.28
CA LYS A 205 8.04 12.18 -12.49
C LYS A 205 6.67 12.79 -12.27
N ASN A 206 5.59 12.09 -12.67
CA ASN A 206 4.21 12.55 -12.59
C ASN A 206 3.41 11.87 -11.46
N SER A 207 4.05 11.49 -10.34
CA SER A 207 3.34 10.83 -9.24
C SER A 207 2.31 11.75 -8.58
N ILE A 208 1.23 11.16 -8.08
CA ILE A 208 0.15 11.87 -7.36
C ILE A 208 0.70 12.66 -6.16
N SER A 209 1.81 12.24 -5.57
CA SER A 209 2.46 12.84 -4.40
C SER A 209 3.45 13.96 -4.72
N SER A 210 3.75 14.24 -6.00
CA SER A 210 4.80 15.20 -6.41
C SER A 210 4.54 16.65 -5.94
N ASN A 211 3.27 17.10 -5.86
CA ASN A 211 2.92 18.46 -5.46
C ASN A 211 2.72 18.55 -3.94
N LYS A 212 3.76 19.05 -3.23
CA LYS A 212 3.81 19.14 -1.76
C LYS A 212 2.75 20.09 -1.17
N PHE A 213 2.42 21.21 -1.81
CA PHE A 213 1.42 22.16 -1.30
C PHE A 213 0.01 21.57 -1.32
N LYS A 214 -0.33 20.80 -2.36
CA LYS A 214 -1.62 20.11 -2.40
C LYS A 214 -1.76 19.06 -1.30
N VAL A 215 -0.66 18.48 -0.82
CA VAL A 215 -0.67 17.46 0.23
C VAL A 215 -1.11 18.02 1.58
N ILE A 216 -0.79 19.29 1.91
CA ILE A 216 -1.20 19.96 3.16
C ILE A 216 -2.72 19.94 3.33
N LYS A 217 -3.48 20.22 2.26
CA LYS A 217 -4.95 20.14 2.29
C LYS A 217 -5.43 18.73 2.73
N TYR A 218 -4.78 17.68 2.22
CA TYR A 218 -5.16 16.31 2.55
C TYR A 218 -4.73 15.88 3.95
N HIS A 219 -3.65 16.46 4.51
CA HIS A 219 -3.33 16.32 5.94
C HIS A 219 -4.43 16.94 6.80
N TRP A 220 -4.92 18.14 6.41
CA TRP A 220 -6.02 18.78 7.12
C TRP A 220 -7.27 17.91 7.11
N ILE A 221 -7.70 17.40 5.94
CA ILE A 221 -8.85 16.49 5.80
C ILE A 221 -8.64 15.24 6.66
N LEU A 222 -7.46 14.62 6.57
CA LEU A 222 -7.13 13.43 7.36
C LEU A 222 -7.30 13.68 8.86
N TYR A 223 -6.72 14.77 9.37
CA TYR A 223 -6.73 15.03 10.81
C TYR A 223 -8.08 15.57 11.31
N ARG A 224 -8.74 16.44 10.54
CA ARG A 224 -9.99 17.08 10.98
C ARG A 224 -11.24 16.28 10.66
N ASP A 225 -11.34 15.79 9.42
CA ASP A 225 -12.59 15.22 8.92
C ASP A 225 -12.65 13.70 9.14
N ILE A 226 -11.48 13.01 9.09
CA ILE A 226 -11.41 11.55 9.26
C ILE A 226 -11.06 11.18 10.71
N GLU A 227 -9.99 11.77 11.26
CA GLU A 227 -9.50 11.44 12.61
C GLU A 227 -10.12 12.31 13.72
N HIS A 228 -10.91 13.34 13.36
CA HIS A 228 -11.61 14.25 14.28
C HIS A 228 -10.70 14.88 15.34
N LEU A 229 -9.41 15.13 15.01
CA LEU A 229 -8.49 15.78 15.95
C LEU A 229 -8.87 17.24 16.19
N GLY A 230 -8.60 17.75 17.39
CA GLY A 230 -8.74 19.19 17.70
C GLY A 230 -7.86 20.07 16.80
N ILE A 231 -8.25 21.33 16.59
CA ILE A 231 -7.58 22.28 15.68
C ILE A 231 -6.10 22.39 16.03
N PHE A 232 -5.75 22.63 17.30
CA PHE A 232 -4.36 22.81 17.72
C PHE A 232 -3.50 21.57 17.47
N ARG A 233 -4.05 20.37 17.73
CA ARG A 233 -3.34 19.11 17.44
C ARG A 233 -3.14 18.91 15.94
N SER A 234 -4.13 19.25 15.12
CA SER A 234 -4.02 19.16 13.66
C SER A 234 -2.96 20.11 13.11
N LEU A 235 -2.94 21.36 13.59
CA LEU A 235 -1.92 22.36 13.20
C LEU A 235 -0.51 21.92 13.64
N PHE A 236 -0.38 21.36 14.83
CA PHE A 236 0.88 20.80 15.31
C PHE A 236 1.43 19.72 14.37
N HIS A 237 0.60 18.73 14.00
CA HIS A 237 1.03 17.64 13.11
C HIS A 237 1.40 18.14 11.71
N ILE A 238 0.63 19.11 11.15
CA ILE A 238 0.95 19.71 9.86
C ILE A 238 2.26 20.49 9.94
N GLY A 239 2.45 21.31 10.98
CA GLY A 239 3.69 22.05 11.21
C GLY A 239 4.90 21.15 11.32
N TYR A 240 4.79 20.07 12.12
CA TYR A 240 5.82 19.06 12.26
C TYR A 240 6.19 18.40 10.92
N TRP A 241 5.17 18.00 10.13
CA TRP A 241 5.39 17.44 8.79
C TRP A 241 6.10 18.42 7.86
N CYS A 242 5.70 19.71 7.87
CA CYS A 242 6.36 20.75 7.08
C CYS A 242 7.83 20.90 7.46
N VAL A 243 8.15 20.95 8.75
CA VAL A 243 9.53 21.07 9.26
C VAL A 243 10.40 19.90 8.80
N ILE A 244 9.93 18.65 8.95
CA ILE A 244 10.68 17.46 8.51
C ILE A 244 10.94 17.50 7.01
N LYS A 245 9.93 17.89 6.19
CA LYS A 245 10.09 17.94 4.72
C LYS A 245 10.99 19.07 4.25
N VAL A 246 11.02 20.22 4.95
CA VAL A 246 11.92 21.34 4.65
C VAL A 246 13.35 21.01 5.07
N LEU A 247 13.54 20.48 6.27
CA LEU A 247 14.87 20.15 6.80
C LEU A 247 15.47 18.89 6.16
N LYS A 248 14.72 18.15 5.32
CA LYS A 248 15.14 16.88 4.72
C LYS A 248 15.71 15.89 5.75
N VAL A 249 15.18 15.90 6.97
CA VAL A 249 15.65 15.07 8.11
C VAL A 249 15.27 13.59 7.92
N LYS A 250 15.07 13.19 6.64
CA LYS A 250 14.91 11.78 6.25
C LYS A 250 15.51 11.52 4.89
#